data_7373c08ed9ad9f014822e909f9433a6f
#
_entry.id   7373c08ed9ad9f014822e909f9433a6f
#
_cell.length_a   1.000
_cell.length_b   1.000
_cell.length_c   1.000
_cell.angle_alpha   90.00
_cell.angle_beta   90.00
_cell.angle_gamma   90.00
#
_symmetry.space_group_name_H-M   'P 1'
#
loop_
_entity.id
_entity.type
_entity.pdbx_description
1 polymer ?
#
loop_
_entity_poly.entity_id
_entity_poly.type
_entity_poly.pdbx_seq_one_letter_code
_entity_poly.pdbx_strand_id
1 'polypeptide(L)'
;TTAFSNELIQVLEENLERKEQSILLLNRRGYHTFVSCKHCGEVVTCPSCSISLTYHSANNRLMCHYCGYSVPFTKECPGCHEPEVRYTGSGTQKAEEELCTLFPKARILRLDADSTMRRHAYETKMKAFSNGEYDIIIGTQMVAKGLDFENVTLVGVLSADQVLYSDDFRSNERGFDLLTQVV
;
A
#
# COMPACT_ATOMS: atom_id res chain seq x y z
N THR A 1 8.12 14.73 0.45
CA THR A 1 8.68 13.63 1.27
C THR A 1 8.45 12.36 0.48
N THR A 2 9.52 11.74 0.03
CA THR A 2 9.50 10.48 -0.73
C THR A 2 9.19 9.30 0.20
N ALA A 3 8.50 8.28 -0.31
CA ALA A 3 8.26 7.03 0.43
C ALA A 3 9.52 6.14 0.48
N PHE A 4 10.51 6.44 -0.35
CA PHE A 4 11.72 5.65 -0.53
C PHE A 4 12.94 6.40 -0.01
N SER A 5 13.87 5.71 0.67
CA SER A 5 15.16 6.29 1.04
C SER A 5 16.08 6.36 -0.19
N ASN A 6 17.07 7.25 -0.14
CA ASN A 6 18.04 7.38 -1.23
C ASN A 6 18.81 6.07 -1.48
N GLU A 7 19.13 5.36 -0.40
CA GLU A 7 19.80 4.06 -0.47
C GLU A 7 18.96 3.02 -1.21
N LEU A 8 17.65 2.96 -0.90
CA LEU A 8 16.73 2.03 -1.57
C LEU A 8 16.57 2.38 -3.06
N ILE A 9 16.50 3.67 -3.40
CA ILE A 9 16.43 4.12 -4.79
C ILE A 9 17.69 3.69 -5.55
N GLN A 10 18.87 3.88 -4.97
CA GLN A 10 20.13 3.47 -5.59
C GLN A 10 20.19 1.95 -5.81
N VAL A 11 19.83 1.14 -4.82
CA VAL A 11 19.86 -0.33 -4.94
C VAL A 11 18.81 -0.82 -5.95
N LEU A 12 17.64 -0.18 -6.04
CA LEU A 12 16.65 -0.48 -7.08
C LEU A 12 17.17 -0.17 -8.48
N GLU A 13 17.88 0.95 -8.66
CA GLU A 13 18.50 1.32 -9.93
C GLU A 13 19.53 0.29 -10.38
N GLU A 14 20.45 -0.09 -9.49
CA GLU A 14 21.43 -1.14 -9.73
C GLU A 14 20.78 -2.49 -10.09
N ASN A 15 19.68 -2.85 -9.42
CA ASN A 15 18.94 -4.08 -9.67
C ASN A 15 18.29 -4.08 -11.06
N LEU A 16 17.67 -2.96 -11.44
CA LEU A 16 17.08 -2.78 -12.77
C LEU A 16 18.14 -2.85 -13.89
N GLU A 17 19.33 -2.27 -13.67
CA GLU A 17 20.45 -2.35 -14.62
C GLU A 17 20.91 -3.80 -14.85
N ARG A 18 20.92 -4.62 -13.79
CA ARG A 18 21.24 -6.05 -13.85
C ARG A 18 20.12 -6.91 -14.42
N LYS A 19 18.94 -6.31 -14.69
CA LYS A 19 17.70 -6.99 -15.09
C LYS A 19 17.22 -8.02 -14.07
N GLU A 20 17.48 -7.76 -12.80
CA GLU A 20 17.00 -8.54 -11.66
C GLU A 20 15.68 -7.98 -11.16
N GLN A 21 14.91 -8.80 -10.46
CA GLN A 21 13.59 -8.42 -9.96
C GLN A 21 13.65 -7.97 -8.52
N SER A 22 12.73 -7.10 -8.15
CA SER A 22 12.63 -6.56 -6.79
C SER A 22 11.22 -6.71 -6.23
N ILE A 23 11.11 -6.96 -4.92
CA ILE A 23 9.84 -6.96 -4.19
C ILE A 23 9.87 -5.86 -3.13
N LEU A 24 8.87 -4.99 -3.15
CA LEU A 24 8.69 -3.94 -2.17
C LEU A 24 7.45 -4.22 -1.33
N LEU A 25 7.66 -4.50 -0.05
CA LEU A 25 6.61 -4.77 0.89
C LEU A 25 6.23 -3.49 1.64
N LEU A 26 5.01 -3.04 1.45
CA LEU A 26 4.43 -1.98 2.26
C LEU A 26 3.74 -2.60 3.47
N ASN A 27 4.28 -2.34 4.65
CA ASN A 27 3.65 -2.79 5.87
C ASN A 27 2.46 -1.88 6.23
N ARG A 28 1.25 -2.32 5.83
CA ARG A 28 0.02 -1.52 5.86
C ARG A 28 -0.75 -1.59 7.18
N ARG A 29 -0.22 -2.06 8.27
CA ARG A 29 -0.94 -2.00 9.55
C ARG A 29 -0.83 -0.60 10.15
N GLY A 30 -1.67 0.34 9.68
CA GLY A 30 -1.74 1.71 10.20
C GLY A 30 -2.08 2.80 9.16
N TYR A 31 -1.93 2.54 7.87
CA TYR A 31 -2.46 3.44 6.86
C TYR A 31 -3.97 3.20 6.70
N HIS A 32 -4.74 3.75 7.62
CA HIS A 32 -6.15 3.98 7.34
C HIS A 32 -6.20 4.92 6.13
N THR A 33 -6.83 4.49 5.07
CA THR A 33 -7.25 5.36 3.98
C THR A 33 -8.30 6.30 4.51
N PHE A 34 -7.90 7.22 5.39
CA PHE A 34 -8.83 8.22 5.89
C PHE A 34 -9.08 9.26 4.81
N VAL A 35 -10.26 9.77 4.84
CA VAL A 35 -10.71 10.80 3.92
C VAL A 35 -10.61 12.13 4.63
N SER A 36 -9.88 13.07 4.03
CA SER A 36 -9.68 14.40 4.61
C SER A 36 -9.92 15.50 3.58
N CYS A 37 -10.30 16.65 4.05
CA CYS A 37 -10.40 17.85 3.25
C CYS A 37 -9.02 18.48 3.08
N LYS A 38 -8.65 18.81 1.84
CA LYS A 38 -7.38 19.51 1.58
C LYS A 38 -7.41 20.98 1.98
N HIS A 39 -8.60 21.59 2.04
CA HIS A 39 -8.78 22.98 2.34
C HIS A 39 -8.68 23.25 3.86
N CYS A 40 -9.47 22.55 4.67
CA CYS A 40 -9.54 22.79 6.12
C CYS A 40 -8.85 21.71 6.98
N GLY A 41 -8.37 20.61 6.38
CA GLY A 41 -7.74 19.49 7.10
C GLY A 41 -8.73 18.56 7.81
N GLU A 42 -10.03 18.85 7.76
CA GLU A 42 -11.07 18.03 8.42
C GLU A 42 -11.02 16.58 7.95
N VAL A 43 -10.98 15.65 8.90
CA VAL A 43 -11.04 14.20 8.64
C VAL A 43 -12.50 13.74 8.77
N VAL A 44 -12.99 13.04 7.74
CA VAL A 44 -14.35 12.51 7.76
C VAL A 44 -14.43 11.35 8.74
N THR A 45 -15.18 11.53 9.83
CA THR A 45 -15.29 10.57 10.93
C THR A 45 -16.68 9.92 10.98
N CYS A 46 -16.75 8.75 11.61
CA CYS A 46 -18.01 8.07 11.89
C CYS A 46 -18.79 8.81 12.97
N PRO A 47 -20.07 9.14 12.75
CA PRO A 47 -20.87 9.88 13.73
C PRO A 47 -21.12 9.09 15.02
N SER A 48 -21.06 7.76 14.97
CA SER A 48 -21.30 6.90 16.15
C SER A 48 -20.03 6.53 16.91
N CYS A 49 -18.87 6.43 16.21
CA CYS A 49 -17.63 5.89 16.79
C CYS A 49 -16.51 6.93 16.86
N SER A 50 -16.69 8.10 16.24
CA SER A 50 -15.68 9.18 16.13
C SER A 50 -14.35 8.75 15.50
N ILE A 51 -14.27 7.55 14.92
CA ILE A 51 -13.08 7.09 14.16
C ILE A 51 -13.19 7.51 12.69
N SER A 52 -12.05 7.66 12.03
CA SER A 52 -12.02 8.01 10.61
C SER A 52 -12.72 6.97 9.74
N LEU A 53 -13.49 7.44 8.75
CA LEU A 53 -14.08 6.56 7.75
C LEU A 53 -13.06 6.18 6.70
N THR A 54 -13.16 4.93 6.21
CA THR A 54 -12.32 4.39 5.16
C THR A 54 -13.04 4.45 3.82
N TYR A 55 -12.37 4.93 2.77
CA TYR A 55 -12.90 4.92 1.42
C TYR A 55 -12.75 3.54 0.77
N HIS A 56 -13.85 3.05 0.20
CA HIS A 56 -13.92 1.81 -0.58
C HIS A 56 -14.20 2.13 -2.04
N SER A 57 -13.20 1.95 -2.89
CA SER A 57 -13.29 2.26 -4.32
C SER A 57 -14.27 1.36 -5.08
N ALA A 58 -14.45 0.11 -4.65
CA ALA A 58 -15.33 -0.86 -5.30
C ALA A 58 -16.81 -0.43 -5.35
N ASN A 59 -17.26 0.33 -4.35
CA ASN A 59 -18.65 0.78 -4.24
C ASN A 59 -18.79 2.29 -4.08
N ASN A 60 -17.68 3.04 -4.16
CA ASN A 60 -17.60 4.49 -3.97
C ASN A 60 -18.25 4.96 -2.67
N ARG A 61 -17.96 4.27 -1.56
CA ARG A 61 -18.52 4.55 -0.24
C ARG A 61 -17.44 4.77 0.81
N LEU A 62 -17.82 5.54 1.84
CA LEU A 62 -17.10 5.64 3.09
C LEU A 62 -17.69 4.64 4.08
N MET A 63 -16.85 3.88 4.77
CA MET A 63 -17.30 2.86 5.73
C MET A 63 -16.53 2.95 7.05
N CYS A 64 -17.24 2.75 8.14
CA CYS A 64 -16.66 2.54 9.45
C CYS A 64 -16.43 1.05 9.69
N HIS A 65 -15.18 0.63 9.83
CA HIS A 65 -14.83 -0.78 10.07
C HIS A 65 -15.15 -1.27 11.48
N TYR A 66 -15.58 -0.36 12.38
CA TYR A 66 -15.95 -0.72 13.74
C TYR A 66 -17.45 -1.02 13.88
N CYS A 67 -18.32 -0.14 13.37
CA CYS A 67 -19.77 -0.31 13.52
C CYS A 67 -20.52 -0.62 12.21
N GLY A 68 -19.82 -0.65 11.07
CA GLY A 68 -20.43 -0.89 9.76
C GLY A 68 -21.17 0.31 9.16
N TYR A 69 -21.18 1.48 9.82
CA TYR A 69 -21.77 2.69 9.25
C TYR A 69 -21.19 2.98 7.88
N SER A 70 -22.05 3.31 6.90
CA SER A 70 -21.61 3.53 5.53
C SER A 70 -22.42 4.64 4.85
N VAL A 71 -21.71 5.55 4.19
CA VAL A 71 -22.28 6.64 3.40
C VAL A 71 -21.64 6.71 2.01
N PRO A 72 -22.33 7.23 0.98
CA PRO A 72 -21.70 7.51 -0.31
C PRO A 72 -20.52 8.48 -0.14
N PHE A 73 -19.48 8.29 -0.93
CA PHE A 73 -18.38 9.25 -0.99
C PHE A 73 -18.83 10.52 -1.71
N THR A 74 -18.62 11.67 -1.09
CA THR A 74 -18.81 13.00 -1.69
C THR A 74 -17.51 13.77 -1.64
N LYS A 75 -17.29 14.65 -2.62
CA LYS A 75 -16.13 15.55 -2.62
C LYS A 75 -16.33 16.77 -1.72
N GLU A 76 -17.57 17.04 -1.31
CA GLU A 76 -17.91 18.14 -0.45
C GLU A 76 -17.50 17.83 1.00
N CYS A 77 -16.81 18.77 1.61
CA CYS A 77 -16.36 18.67 2.99
C CYS A 77 -17.52 18.90 3.97
N PRO A 78 -17.76 18.03 4.94
CA PRO A 78 -18.81 18.24 5.93
C PRO A 78 -18.55 19.45 6.84
N GLY A 79 -17.31 19.91 6.98
CA GLY A 79 -16.93 21.04 7.82
C GLY A 79 -16.94 22.37 7.11
N CYS A 80 -16.26 22.49 5.96
CA CYS A 80 -16.12 23.77 5.25
C CYS A 80 -16.93 23.87 3.95
N HIS A 81 -17.64 22.82 3.55
CA HIS A 81 -18.45 22.71 2.33
C HIS A 81 -17.70 22.89 1.01
N GLU A 82 -16.38 22.96 1.03
CA GLU A 82 -15.56 23.02 -0.17
C GLU A 82 -15.43 21.65 -0.83
N PRO A 83 -15.37 21.57 -2.20
CA PRO A 83 -15.28 20.31 -2.94
C PRO A 83 -13.86 19.74 -2.96
N GLU A 84 -13.17 19.78 -1.82
CA GLU A 84 -11.76 19.44 -1.66
C GLU A 84 -11.51 18.16 -0.83
N VAL A 85 -12.58 17.39 -0.56
CA VAL A 85 -12.44 16.11 0.14
C VAL A 85 -11.79 15.10 -0.78
N ARG A 86 -10.68 14.53 -0.32
CA ARG A 86 -9.94 13.49 -1.03
C ARG A 86 -9.63 12.35 -0.08
N TYR A 87 -9.64 11.16 -0.63
CA TYR A 87 -9.06 10.02 0.06
C TYR A 87 -7.54 10.01 -0.24
N THR A 88 -6.76 9.81 0.78
CA THR A 88 -5.36 9.45 0.58
C THR A 88 -5.37 8.02 0.06
N GLY A 89 -4.99 7.83 -1.19
CA GLY A 89 -4.96 6.52 -1.86
C GLY A 89 -4.24 5.47 -0.99
N SER A 90 -4.47 4.21 -1.28
CA SER A 90 -3.74 3.15 -0.58
C SER A 90 -2.25 3.49 -0.63
N GLY A 91 -1.52 3.30 0.47
CA GLY A 91 -0.08 3.61 0.48
C GLY A 91 0.67 2.95 -0.69
N THR A 92 0.19 1.78 -1.16
CA THR A 92 0.67 1.07 -2.34
C THR A 92 0.45 1.85 -3.64
N GLN A 93 -0.69 2.52 -3.82
CA GLN A 93 -0.95 3.31 -5.01
C GLN A 93 -0.02 4.53 -5.08
N LYS A 94 0.14 5.25 -3.98
CA LYS A 94 1.04 6.40 -3.94
C LYS A 94 2.49 5.98 -4.17
N ALA A 95 2.90 4.86 -3.59
CA ALA A 95 4.24 4.32 -3.79
C ALA A 95 4.45 3.81 -5.22
N GLU A 96 3.44 3.21 -5.87
CA GLU A 96 3.47 2.86 -7.30
C GLU A 96 3.64 4.10 -8.17
N GLU A 97 2.85 5.16 -7.96
CA GLU A 97 2.94 6.43 -8.70
C GLU A 97 4.33 7.08 -8.57
N GLU A 98 4.91 7.03 -7.37
CA GLU A 98 6.26 7.53 -7.10
C GLU A 98 7.33 6.67 -7.80
N LEU A 99 7.23 5.33 -7.75
CA LEU A 99 8.11 4.43 -8.49
C LEU A 99 8.04 4.64 -10.00
N CYS A 100 6.84 4.81 -10.56
CA CYS A 100 6.67 5.12 -11.98
C CYS A 100 7.34 6.45 -12.38
N THR A 101 7.39 7.41 -11.46
CA THR A 101 8.06 8.69 -11.67
C THR A 101 9.58 8.54 -11.59
N LEU A 102 10.09 7.78 -10.63
CA LEU A 102 11.52 7.54 -10.44
C LEU A 102 12.10 6.62 -11.53
N PHE A 103 11.36 5.61 -11.91
CA PHE A 103 11.79 4.56 -12.87
C PHE A 103 10.78 4.41 -14.02
N PRO A 104 10.69 5.38 -14.95
CA PRO A 104 9.65 5.40 -16.00
C PRO A 104 9.76 4.25 -17.01
N LYS A 105 10.88 3.54 -17.04
CA LYS A 105 11.11 2.36 -17.90
C LYS A 105 10.85 1.04 -17.19
N ALA A 106 10.73 1.03 -15.88
CA ALA A 106 10.49 -0.17 -15.09
C ALA A 106 9.02 -0.61 -15.20
N ARG A 107 8.82 -1.92 -15.31
CA ARG A 107 7.49 -2.53 -15.33
C ARG A 107 7.10 -2.86 -13.90
N ILE A 108 6.17 -2.10 -13.35
CA ILE A 108 5.77 -2.19 -11.94
C ILE A 108 4.43 -2.91 -11.84
N LEU A 109 4.36 -3.88 -10.92
CA LEU A 109 3.17 -4.63 -10.60
C LEU A 109 2.68 -4.30 -9.19
N ARG A 110 1.50 -3.71 -9.06
CA ARG A 110 0.86 -3.50 -7.76
C ARG A 110 -0.01 -4.68 -7.34
N LEU A 111 0.24 -5.18 -6.12
CA LEU A 111 -0.52 -6.26 -5.48
C LEU A 111 -1.03 -5.79 -4.11
N ASP A 112 -2.31 -5.44 -4.05
CA ASP A 112 -3.03 -5.12 -2.82
C ASP A 112 -4.38 -5.84 -2.78
N ALA A 113 -5.06 -5.78 -1.64
CA ALA A 113 -6.35 -6.44 -1.47
C ALA A 113 -7.40 -5.96 -2.49
N ASP A 114 -7.34 -4.68 -2.89
CA ASP A 114 -8.27 -4.09 -3.85
C ASP A 114 -7.99 -4.56 -5.29
N SER A 115 -6.71 -4.79 -5.62
CA SER A 115 -6.28 -5.26 -6.96
C SER A 115 -6.41 -6.77 -7.15
N THR A 116 -6.63 -7.53 -6.07
CA THR A 116 -6.62 -9.01 -6.07
C THR A 116 -7.91 -9.65 -5.57
N MET A 117 -9.03 -8.93 -5.54
CA MET A 117 -10.33 -9.45 -5.08
C MET A 117 -10.80 -10.73 -5.80
N ARG A 118 -10.22 -11.07 -6.95
CA ARG A 118 -10.47 -12.32 -7.66
C ARG A 118 -9.25 -13.25 -7.49
N ARG A 119 -9.45 -14.41 -6.89
CA ARG A 119 -8.41 -15.42 -6.65
C ARG A 119 -7.55 -15.75 -7.88
N HIS A 120 -8.16 -15.86 -9.04
CA HIS A 120 -7.46 -16.08 -10.32
C HIS A 120 -6.61 -14.88 -10.78
N ALA A 121 -6.97 -13.65 -10.41
CA ALA A 121 -6.18 -12.47 -10.79
C ALA A 121 -4.83 -12.43 -10.06
N TYR A 122 -4.79 -12.87 -8.82
CA TYR A 122 -3.54 -12.97 -8.06
C TYR A 122 -2.58 -13.98 -8.68
N GLU A 123 -3.03 -15.21 -8.91
CA GLU A 123 -2.22 -16.29 -9.49
C GLU A 123 -1.68 -15.89 -10.88
N THR A 124 -2.51 -15.28 -11.73
CA THR A 124 -2.11 -14.81 -13.05
C THR A 124 -1.02 -13.73 -12.98
N LYS A 125 -1.19 -12.76 -12.09
CA LYS A 125 -0.20 -11.69 -11.88
C LYS A 125 1.13 -12.20 -11.35
N MET A 126 1.09 -13.14 -10.41
CA MET A 126 2.29 -13.76 -9.86
C MET A 126 3.05 -14.58 -10.92
N LYS A 127 2.31 -15.30 -11.76
CA LYS A 127 2.89 -16.04 -12.88
C LYS A 127 3.53 -15.11 -13.90
N ALA A 128 2.90 -13.99 -14.23
CA ALA A 128 3.46 -12.97 -15.11
C ALA A 128 4.76 -12.38 -14.53
N PHE A 129 4.82 -12.14 -13.22
CA PHE A 129 6.04 -11.70 -12.56
C PHE A 129 7.13 -12.78 -12.62
N SER A 130 6.81 -14.03 -12.30
CA SER A 130 7.76 -15.16 -12.40
C SER A 130 8.33 -15.33 -13.83
N ASN A 131 7.53 -15.02 -14.85
CA ASN A 131 7.95 -15.06 -16.25
C ASN A 131 8.81 -13.84 -16.67
N GLY A 132 9.11 -12.90 -15.77
CA GLY A 132 9.89 -11.70 -16.06
C GLY A 132 9.14 -10.61 -16.83
N GLU A 133 7.80 -10.61 -16.80
CA GLU A 133 6.99 -9.57 -17.43
C GLU A 133 6.99 -8.25 -16.65
N TYR A 134 7.37 -8.31 -15.36
CA TYR A 134 7.50 -7.16 -14.45
C TYR A 134 8.86 -7.18 -13.76
N ASP A 135 9.36 -5.99 -13.45
CA ASP A 135 10.66 -5.78 -12.83
C ASP A 135 10.53 -5.57 -11.31
N ILE A 136 9.47 -4.89 -10.89
CA ILE A 136 9.22 -4.57 -9.48
C ILE A 136 7.80 -4.97 -9.09
N ILE A 137 7.66 -5.70 -7.99
CA ILE A 137 6.36 -5.83 -7.29
C ILE A 137 6.33 -4.84 -6.14
N ILE A 138 5.23 -4.14 -5.99
CA ILE A 138 4.89 -3.40 -4.77
C ILE A 138 3.56 -3.90 -4.21
N GLY A 139 3.54 -4.27 -2.94
CA GLY A 139 2.33 -4.81 -2.33
C GLY A 139 2.35 -4.85 -0.82
N THR A 140 1.25 -5.36 -0.26
CA THR A 140 1.13 -5.62 1.17
C THR A 140 1.59 -7.05 1.51
N GLN A 141 1.51 -7.46 2.76
CA GLN A 141 1.95 -8.77 3.27
C GLN A 141 1.50 -10.01 2.46
N MET A 142 0.51 -9.85 1.56
CA MET A 142 0.08 -10.95 0.68
C MET A 142 1.17 -11.39 -0.31
N VAL A 143 2.12 -10.51 -0.62
CA VAL A 143 3.20 -10.79 -1.58
C VAL A 143 4.28 -11.69 -0.97
N ALA A 144 4.42 -11.69 0.36
CA ALA A 144 5.50 -12.40 1.07
C ALA A 144 5.23 -13.90 1.33
N LYS A 145 4.04 -14.42 1.01
CA LYS A 145 3.70 -15.80 1.37
C LYS A 145 4.03 -16.79 0.27
N GLY A 146 5.09 -17.58 0.51
CA GLY A 146 5.32 -18.86 -0.18
C GLY A 146 5.73 -18.74 -1.64
N LEU A 147 6.44 -17.68 -2.01
CA LEU A 147 6.87 -17.45 -3.37
C LEU A 147 8.40 -17.52 -3.45
N ASP A 148 8.87 -18.49 -4.19
CA ASP A 148 10.26 -18.63 -4.55
C ASP A 148 10.44 -18.11 -5.99
N PHE A 149 11.14 -17.00 -6.12
CA PHE A 149 11.44 -16.36 -7.42
C PHE A 149 12.94 -16.33 -7.63
N GLU A 150 13.43 -17.11 -8.58
CA GLU A 150 14.86 -17.22 -8.87
C GLU A 150 15.54 -15.88 -9.22
N ASN A 151 14.79 -14.93 -9.83
CA ASN A 151 15.32 -13.65 -10.28
C ASN A 151 15.13 -12.49 -9.27
N VAL A 152 14.48 -12.74 -8.13
CA VAL A 152 14.32 -11.72 -7.09
C VAL A 152 15.56 -11.68 -6.21
N THR A 153 16.32 -10.62 -6.31
CA THR A 153 17.55 -10.41 -5.55
C THR A 153 17.45 -9.27 -4.54
N LEU A 154 16.37 -8.51 -4.60
CA LEU A 154 16.11 -7.40 -3.67
C LEU A 154 14.71 -7.49 -3.08
N VAL A 155 14.64 -7.44 -1.74
CA VAL A 155 13.38 -7.25 -1.02
C VAL A 155 13.50 -6.03 -0.12
N GLY A 156 12.65 -5.03 -0.37
CA GLY A 156 12.57 -3.81 0.43
C GLY A 156 11.31 -3.81 1.29
N VAL A 157 11.45 -3.52 2.59
CA VAL A 157 10.32 -3.34 3.51
C VAL A 157 10.11 -1.87 3.80
N LEU A 158 9.04 -1.30 3.26
CA LEU A 158 8.71 0.11 3.46
C LEU A 158 7.98 0.30 4.78
N SER A 159 8.37 1.33 5.53
CA SER A 159 7.75 1.69 6.83
C SER A 159 7.79 0.54 7.87
N ALA A 160 8.89 -0.20 7.93
CA ALA A 160 9.10 -1.25 8.92
C ALA A 160 8.97 -0.72 10.36
N ASP A 161 9.44 0.51 10.61
CA ASP A 161 9.40 1.17 11.93
C ASP A 161 7.97 1.32 12.47
N GLN A 162 6.97 1.48 11.61
CA GLN A 162 5.57 1.61 12.04
C GLN A 162 5.01 0.35 12.69
N VAL A 163 5.59 -0.81 12.42
CA VAL A 163 5.21 -2.06 13.13
C VAL A 163 5.73 -2.02 14.55
N LEU A 164 6.96 -1.56 14.74
CA LEU A 164 7.64 -1.56 16.01
C LEU A 164 7.05 -0.52 16.99
N TYR A 165 6.55 0.60 16.45
CA TYR A 165 5.96 1.71 17.22
C TYR A 165 4.44 1.68 17.28
N SER A 166 3.78 0.56 16.92
CA SER A 166 2.34 0.43 17.11
C SER A 166 2.01 0.14 18.58
N ASP A 167 0.89 0.71 19.09
CA ASP A 167 0.43 0.52 20.48
C ASP A 167 -0.05 -0.93 20.79
N ASP A 168 0.24 -1.88 19.93
CA ASP A 168 -0.09 -3.30 20.11
C ASP A 168 1.07 -4.02 20.84
N PHE A 169 0.79 -4.68 21.95
CA PHE A 169 1.79 -5.43 22.73
C PHE A 169 2.54 -6.53 21.92
N ARG A 170 1.98 -6.96 20.78
CA ARG A 170 2.58 -7.91 19.84
C ARG A 170 3.33 -7.26 18.68
N SER A 171 3.56 -5.95 18.72
CA SER A 171 4.19 -5.23 17.63
C SER A 171 5.57 -5.78 17.26
N ASN A 172 6.37 -6.12 18.26
CA ASN A 172 7.72 -6.69 18.06
C ASN A 172 7.67 -8.10 17.43
N GLU A 173 6.76 -8.97 17.90
CA GLU A 173 6.59 -10.30 17.32
C GLU A 173 6.15 -10.22 15.86
N ARG A 174 5.19 -9.34 15.55
CA ARG A 174 4.70 -9.13 14.18
C ARG A 174 5.76 -8.52 13.27
N GLY A 175 6.61 -7.64 13.79
CA GLY A 175 7.75 -7.10 13.06
C GLY A 175 8.77 -8.19 12.73
N PHE A 176 9.08 -9.04 13.69
CA PHE A 176 9.96 -10.17 13.48
C PHE A 176 9.40 -11.19 12.49
N ASP A 177 8.10 -11.55 12.61
CA ASP A 177 7.43 -12.45 11.69
C ASP A 177 7.43 -11.90 10.25
N LEU A 178 7.24 -10.59 10.08
CA LEU A 178 7.29 -9.95 8.77
C LEU A 178 8.68 -10.07 8.16
N LEU A 179 9.72 -9.79 8.93
CA LEU A 179 11.11 -9.85 8.44
C LEU A 179 11.55 -11.29 8.17
N THR A 180 11.14 -12.25 8.98
CA THR A 180 11.45 -13.69 8.75
C THR A 180 10.69 -14.30 7.58
N GLN A 181 9.56 -13.74 7.16
CA GLN A 181 8.84 -14.19 5.95
C GLN A 181 9.50 -13.71 4.65
N VAL A 182 10.42 -12.76 4.75
CA VAL A 182 11.06 -12.08 3.61
C VAL A 182 12.46 -12.66 3.32
N VAL A 183 13.03 -13.34 4.30
CA VAL A 183 14.33 -14.03 4.19
C VAL A 183 14.12 -15.48 3.77
#